data_adf94e173db6ffe6f00c8cce899959ae
#
_entry.id   adf94e173db6ffe6f00c8cce899959ae
#
_cell.length_a   1.000
_cell.length_b   1.000
_cell.length_c   1.000
_cell.angle_alpha   90.00
_cell.angle_beta   90.00
_cell.angle_gamma   90.00
#
_symmetry.space_group_name_H-M   'P 1'
#
loop_
_entity.id
_entity.type
_entity.pdbx_description
1 polymer ?
#
loop_
_entity_poly.entity_id
_entity_poly.type
_entity_poly.pdbx_seq_one_letter_code
_entity_poly.pdbx_strand_id
1 'polypeptide(L)'
;MCGQLGKDAGSIHIGGVDLNQDLDSIKRSLGVVFQNSVLDKELSVRDNLESRAALYGISGRNFKVRLAELAKLLEFEDLLKRPVGKLSGGQRRRIDIVRALLHRPRILILDEPTTGLDPQTRNILWSVIGDLRKNEGMTVFLTTHYMEEAADADYVVILDSGRIAAEGTPLELKNTFTGDFITIYGVEESQIKTLGAPYTSIRDAYRISVADTAEATKLILQYPELFQDFEITKGKMDDVFLAVTGKKLSGGTDK
;
A
#
# COMPACT_ATOMS: atom_id res chain seq x y z
N MET A 1 -5.85 -10.16 14.52
CA MET A 1 -7.10 -9.44 14.20
C MET A 1 -8.23 -10.38 13.78
N CYS A 2 -8.05 -11.29 12.84
CA CYS A 2 -9.12 -12.18 12.36
C CYS A 2 -9.48 -13.36 13.29
N GLY A 3 -8.82 -13.49 14.45
CA GLY A 3 -9.06 -14.56 15.42
C GLY A 3 -8.60 -15.95 14.97
N GLN A 4 -7.70 -16.06 13.98
CA GLN A 4 -7.15 -17.35 13.53
C GLN A 4 -6.03 -17.85 14.45
N LEU A 5 -5.30 -16.93 15.07
CA LEU A 5 -4.24 -17.23 16.03
C LEU A 5 -4.57 -16.55 17.35
N GLY A 6 -4.25 -17.24 18.47
CA GLY A 6 -4.26 -16.63 19.79
C GLY A 6 -3.17 -15.59 19.93
N LYS A 7 -3.36 -14.64 20.82
CA LYS A 7 -2.31 -13.72 21.25
C LYS A 7 -1.61 -14.26 22.49
N ASP A 8 -0.31 -14.03 22.62
CA ASP A 8 0.44 -14.46 23.81
C ASP A 8 0.22 -13.52 24.98
N ALA A 9 0.13 -12.19 24.71
CA ALA A 9 -0.08 -11.16 25.73
C ALA A 9 -0.72 -9.89 25.14
N GLY A 10 -1.02 -8.92 25.98
CA GLY A 10 -1.58 -7.62 25.59
C GLY A 10 -3.08 -7.62 25.32
N SER A 11 -3.62 -6.49 24.85
CA SER A 11 -5.02 -6.32 24.44
C SER A 11 -5.11 -5.85 22.98
N ILE A 12 -6.18 -6.26 22.28
CA ILE A 12 -6.46 -5.84 20.91
C ILE A 12 -7.88 -5.30 20.88
N HIS A 13 -8.02 -4.02 20.51
CA HIS A 13 -9.32 -3.36 20.34
C HIS A 13 -9.51 -3.01 18.87
N ILE A 14 -10.67 -3.34 18.32
CA ILE A 14 -11.03 -3.04 16.92
C ILE A 14 -12.39 -2.33 16.93
N GLY A 15 -12.41 -1.09 16.46
CA GLY A 15 -13.62 -0.27 16.53
C GLY A 15 -14.13 -0.04 17.97
N GLY A 16 -13.23 -0.01 18.96
CA GLY A 16 -13.57 0.14 20.38
C GLY A 16 -13.97 -1.17 21.09
N VAL A 17 -14.05 -2.30 20.37
CA VAL A 17 -14.43 -3.60 20.93
C VAL A 17 -13.19 -4.45 21.21
N ASP A 18 -13.08 -5.01 22.43
CA ASP A 18 -11.99 -5.94 22.77
C ASP A 18 -12.19 -7.27 22.03
N LEU A 19 -11.11 -7.78 21.43
CA LEU A 19 -11.10 -9.01 20.67
C LEU A 19 -11.57 -10.23 21.48
N ASN A 20 -11.36 -10.22 22.82
CA ASN A 20 -11.77 -11.33 23.69
C ASN A 20 -13.24 -11.24 24.10
N GLN A 21 -13.88 -10.08 23.97
CA GLN A 21 -15.26 -9.89 24.41
C GLN A 21 -16.28 -10.23 23.32
N ASP A 22 -16.05 -9.77 22.09
CA ASP A 22 -16.99 -9.97 20.98
C ASP A 22 -16.26 -10.12 19.63
N LEU A 23 -15.68 -11.29 19.42
CA LEU A 23 -15.00 -11.65 18.18
C LEU A 23 -15.95 -11.66 16.98
N ASP A 24 -17.23 -12.02 17.19
CA ASP A 24 -18.19 -12.13 16.09
C ASP A 24 -18.63 -10.77 15.58
N SER A 25 -18.83 -9.78 16.44
CA SER A 25 -19.07 -8.39 16.04
C SER A 25 -17.88 -7.83 15.28
N ILE A 26 -16.66 -8.07 15.78
CA ILE A 26 -15.43 -7.68 15.11
C ILE A 26 -15.37 -8.30 13.70
N LYS A 27 -15.56 -9.62 13.56
CA LYS A 27 -15.52 -10.31 12.25
C LYS A 27 -16.54 -9.74 11.26
N ARG A 28 -17.71 -9.32 11.72
CA ARG A 28 -18.74 -8.70 10.87
C ARG A 28 -18.32 -7.30 10.40
N SER A 29 -17.47 -6.61 11.14
CA SER A 29 -16.96 -5.30 10.77
C SER A 29 -15.73 -5.36 9.86
N LEU A 30 -15.13 -6.54 9.67
CA LEU A 30 -13.90 -6.75 8.90
C LEU A 30 -14.18 -7.32 7.52
N GLY A 31 -13.64 -6.68 6.48
CA GLY A 31 -13.38 -7.29 5.18
C GLY A 31 -11.91 -7.73 5.11
N VAL A 32 -11.64 -8.94 4.68
CA VAL A 32 -10.26 -9.46 4.62
C VAL A 32 -9.96 -10.00 3.24
N VAL A 33 -8.87 -9.55 2.64
CA VAL A 33 -8.31 -10.07 1.40
C VAL A 33 -6.95 -10.66 1.72
N PHE A 34 -6.83 -11.97 1.62
CA PHE A 34 -5.59 -12.69 1.86
C PHE A 34 -4.66 -12.60 0.64
N GLN A 35 -3.38 -12.86 0.82
CA GLN A 35 -2.40 -12.94 -0.25
C GLN A 35 -2.83 -13.95 -1.33
N ASN A 36 -3.26 -15.13 -0.91
CA ASN A 36 -3.83 -16.14 -1.81
C ASN A 36 -5.36 -16.01 -1.87
N SER A 37 -5.92 -16.18 -3.09
CA SER A 37 -7.35 -16.18 -3.30
C SER A 37 -8.01 -17.39 -2.58
N VAL A 38 -9.13 -17.11 -1.92
CA VAL A 38 -9.96 -18.11 -1.23
C VAL A 38 -11.26 -18.41 -1.99
N LEU A 39 -11.33 -18.00 -3.25
CA LEU A 39 -12.47 -18.28 -4.13
C LEU A 39 -12.40 -19.72 -4.67
N ASP A 40 -13.55 -20.36 -4.79
CA ASP A 40 -13.66 -21.66 -5.43
C ASP A 40 -13.48 -21.51 -6.95
N LYS A 41 -12.51 -22.22 -7.50
CA LYS A 41 -12.13 -22.13 -8.92
C LYS A 41 -13.16 -22.73 -9.87
N GLU A 42 -13.94 -23.69 -9.40
CA GLU A 42 -14.95 -24.42 -10.19
C GLU A 42 -16.26 -23.61 -10.30
N LEU A 43 -16.55 -22.78 -9.30
CA LEU A 43 -17.75 -21.96 -9.28
C LEU A 43 -17.60 -20.70 -10.13
N SER A 44 -18.73 -20.19 -10.63
CA SER A 44 -18.75 -18.87 -11.26
C SER A 44 -18.45 -17.77 -10.24
N VAL A 45 -18.03 -16.59 -10.71
CA VAL A 45 -17.85 -15.40 -9.87
C VAL A 45 -19.11 -15.14 -9.06
N ARG A 46 -20.28 -15.16 -9.71
CA ARG A 46 -21.56 -14.91 -9.05
C ARG A 46 -21.83 -15.91 -7.93
N ASP A 47 -21.67 -17.21 -8.17
CA ASP A 47 -21.97 -18.25 -7.20
C ASP A 47 -21.05 -18.15 -5.99
N ASN A 48 -19.76 -17.86 -6.20
CA ASN A 48 -18.82 -17.56 -5.12
C ASN A 48 -19.28 -16.41 -4.24
N LEU A 49 -19.68 -15.30 -4.88
CA LEU A 49 -20.12 -14.09 -4.17
C LEU A 49 -21.46 -14.31 -3.46
N GLU A 50 -22.40 -15.03 -4.07
CA GLU A 50 -23.71 -15.35 -3.49
C GLU A 50 -23.58 -16.23 -2.26
N SER A 51 -22.79 -17.31 -2.36
CA SER A 51 -22.49 -18.19 -1.23
C SER A 51 -21.84 -17.43 -0.06
N ARG A 52 -20.92 -16.52 -0.38
CA ARG A 52 -20.26 -15.70 0.65
C ARG A 52 -21.20 -14.70 1.29
N ALA A 53 -22.04 -14.02 0.51
CA ALA A 53 -23.03 -13.06 0.97
C ALA A 53 -24.05 -13.72 1.93
N ALA A 54 -24.45 -14.95 1.63
CA ALA A 54 -25.39 -15.72 2.46
C ALA A 54 -24.87 -15.91 3.90
N LEU A 55 -23.55 -16.05 4.12
CA LEU A 55 -22.95 -16.14 5.46
C LEU A 55 -23.17 -14.89 6.31
N TYR A 56 -23.44 -13.75 5.67
CA TYR A 56 -23.77 -12.48 6.33
C TYR A 56 -25.28 -12.18 6.30
N GLY A 57 -26.12 -13.15 5.91
CA GLY A 57 -27.57 -12.97 5.80
C GLY A 57 -28.00 -12.13 4.59
N ILE A 58 -27.12 -11.90 3.61
CA ILE A 58 -27.39 -11.15 2.41
C ILE A 58 -27.79 -12.12 1.29
N SER A 59 -29.07 -12.13 0.92
CA SER A 59 -29.63 -13.05 -0.08
C SER A 59 -30.68 -12.39 -0.96
N GLY A 60 -31.15 -13.08 -1.98
CA GLY A 60 -32.27 -12.68 -2.82
C GLY A 60 -32.10 -11.30 -3.44
N ARG A 61 -33.09 -10.40 -3.20
CA ARG A 61 -33.07 -9.03 -3.75
C ARG A 61 -31.90 -8.21 -3.20
N ASN A 62 -31.59 -8.32 -1.91
CA ASN A 62 -30.53 -7.56 -1.27
C ASN A 62 -29.16 -7.92 -1.86
N PHE A 63 -28.92 -9.21 -2.11
CA PHE A 63 -27.71 -9.66 -2.80
C PHE A 63 -27.61 -9.08 -4.22
N LYS A 64 -28.70 -9.14 -5.00
CA LYS A 64 -28.71 -8.62 -6.38
C LYS A 64 -28.38 -7.13 -6.43
N VAL A 65 -28.96 -6.33 -5.53
CA VAL A 65 -28.67 -4.88 -5.43
C VAL A 65 -27.20 -4.66 -5.08
N ARG A 66 -26.72 -5.33 -4.02
CA ARG A 66 -25.32 -5.17 -3.59
C ARG A 66 -24.32 -5.63 -4.64
N LEU A 67 -24.60 -6.72 -5.33
CA LEU A 67 -23.78 -7.22 -6.43
C LEU A 67 -23.68 -6.20 -7.57
N ALA A 68 -24.80 -5.58 -7.96
CA ALA A 68 -24.81 -4.58 -9.03
C ALA A 68 -24.03 -3.31 -8.63
N GLU A 69 -24.14 -2.84 -7.38
CA GLU A 69 -23.34 -1.73 -6.86
C GLU A 69 -21.84 -2.01 -6.98
N LEU A 70 -21.40 -3.18 -6.49
CA LEU A 70 -20.00 -3.57 -6.52
C LEU A 70 -19.51 -3.87 -7.94
N ALA A 71 -20.35 -4.45 -8.79
CA ALA A 71 -20.00 -4.75 -10.16
C ALA A 71 -19.71 -3.48 -10.96
N LYS A 72 -20.48 -2.43 -10.75
CA LYS A 72 -20.25 -1.11 -11.34
C LYS A 72 -18.98 -0.46 -10.77
N LEU A 73 -18.79 -0.51 -9.44
CA LEU A 73 -17.67 0.13 -8.76
C LEU A 73 -16.32 -0.50 -9.17
N LEU A 74 -16.28 -1.82 -9.32
CA LEU A 74 -15.07 -2.60 -9.58
C LEU A 74 -15.00 -3.15 -11.02
N GLU A 75 -15.91 -2.73 -11.90
CA GLU A 75 -15.92 -3.05 -13.34
C GLU A 75 -15.73 -4.54 -13.63
N PHE A 76 -16.59 -5.42 -13.10
CA PHE A 76 -16.51 -6.87 -13.30
C PHE A 76 -17.81 -7.52 -13.80
N GLU A 77 -18.75 -6.76 -14.31
CA GLU A 77 -20.06 -7.25 -14.77
C GLU A 77 -19.94 -8.39 -15.81
N ASP A 78 -18.98 -8.26 -16.71
CA ASP A 78 -18.67 -9.25 -17.75
C ASP A 78 -18.09 -10.56 -17.22
N LEU A 79 -17.59 -10.55 -15.98
CA LEU A 79 -16.98 -11.71 -15.32
C LEU A 79 -17.97 -12.58 -14.54
N LEU A 80 -19.16 -12.07 -14.24
CA LEU A 80 -20.12 -12.71 -13.31
C LEU A 80 -20.43 -14.17 -13.60
N LYS A 81 -20.50 -14.53 -14.88
CA LYS A 81 -20.83 -15.90 -15.34
C LYS A 81 -19.59 -16.77 -15.57
N ARG A 82 -18.38 -16.21 -15.46
CA ARG A 82 -17.13 -16.94 -15.72
C ARG A 82 -16.75 -17.77 -14.49
N PRO A 83 -16.28 -19.01 -14.66
CA PRO A 83 -15.62 -19.76 -13.59
C PRO A 83 -14.38 -19.01 -13.10
N VAL A 84 -14.18 -18.94 -11.78
CA VAL A 84 -13.05 -18.23 -11.17
C VAL A 84 -11.70 -18.78 -11.65
N GLY A 85 -11.62 -20.08 -11.91
CA GLY A 85 -10.41 -20.71 -12.44
C GLY A 85 -9.97 -20.20 -13.81
N LYS A 86 -10.87 -19.57 -14.60
CA LYS A 86 -10.58 -18.98 -15.93
C LYS A 86 -10.26 -17.49 -15.89
N LEU A 87 -10.19 -16.88 -14.70
CA LEU A 87 -9.85 -15.48 -14.53
C LEU A 87 -8.33 -15.27 -14.54
N SER A 88 -7.89 -14.12 -15.07
CA SER A 88 -6.50 -13.67 -14.86
C SER A 88 -6.21 -13.40 -13.37
N GLY A 89 -4.95 -13.28 -12.99
CA GLY A 89 -4.55 -12.95 -11.62
C GLY A 89 -5.22 -11.66 -11.13
N GLY A 90 -5.16 -10.60 -11.94
CA GLY A 90 -5.78 -9.31 -11.62
C GLY A 90 -7.31 -9.37 -11.53
N GLN A 91 -7.96 -10.06 -12.48
CA GLN A 91 -9.40 -10.27 -12.41
C GLN A 91 -9.81 -11.02 -11.13
N ARG A 92 -9.09 -12.07 -10.78
CA ARG A 92 -9.35 -12.84 -9.56
C ARG A 92 -9.13 -11.98 -8.31
N ARG A 93 -8.07 -11.19 -8.25
CA ARG A 93 -7.80 -10.27 -7.13
C ARG A 93 -8.92 -9.26 -6.95
N ARG A 94 -9.44 -8.72 -8.05
CA ARG A 94 -10.60 -7.82 -8.03
C ARG A 94 -11.82 -8.50 -7.39
N ILE A 95 -12.11 -9.75 -7.73
CA ILE A 95 -13.22 -10.50 -7.13
C ILE A 95 -12.98 -10.84 -5.66
N ASP A 96 -11.74 -11.09 -5.22
CA ASP A 96 -11.41 -11.26 -3.80
C ASP A 96 -11.75 -10.00 -2.98
N ILE A 97 -11.51 -8.81 -3.56
CA ILE A 97 -11.87 -7.53 -2.93
C ILE A 97 -13.39 -7.35 -2.89
N VAL A 98 -14.08 -7.64 -4.00
CA VAL A 98 -15.56 -7.63 -4.03
C VAL A 98 -16.13 -8.52 -2.92
N ARG A 99 -15.59 -9.73 -2.79
CA ARG A 99 -15.99 -10.67 -1.73
C ARG A 99 -15.81 -10.09 -0.33
N ALA A 100 -14.72 -9.38 -0.08
CA ALA A 100 -14.45 -8.74 1.21
C ALA A 100 -15.37 -7.54 1.49
N LEU A 101 -15.93 -6.91 0.46
CA LEU A 101 -16.80 -5.73 0.56
C LEU A 101 -18.31 -6.06 0.60
N LEU A 102 -18.72 -7.31 0.37
CA LEU A 102 -20.13 -7.71 0.25
C LEU A 102 -20.99 -7.22 1.42
N HIS A 103 -20.52 -7.38 2.63
CA HIS A 103 -21.24 -7.11 3.87
C HIS A 103 -21.02 -5.70 4.43
N ARG A 104 -20.45 -4.78 3.63
CA ARG A 104 -20.18 -3.38 3.99
C ARG A 104 -19.32 -3.26 5.26
N PRO A 105 -18.10 -3.83 5.28
CA PRO A 105 -17.23 -3.75 6.45
C PRO A 105 -16.83 -2.31 6.74
N ARG A 106 -16.51 -2.00 8.00
CA ARG A 106 -15.92 -0.71 8.39
C ARG A 106 -14.41 -0.69 8.22
N ILE A 107 -13.79 -1.86 8.27
CA ILE A 107 -12.33 -2.02 8.17
C ILE A 107 -12.04 -3.04 7.08
N LEU A 108 -11.19 -2.68 6.13
CA LEU A 108 -10.71 -3.56 5.07
C LEU A 108 -9.24 -3.90 5.33
N ILE A 109 -8.95 -5.18 5.51
CA ILE A 109 -7.58 -5.69 5.67
C ILE A 109 -7.14 -6.30 4.35
N LEU A 110 -6.02 -5.83 3.83
CA LEU A 110 -5.44 -6.24 2.55
C LEU A 110 -4.03 -6.77 2.78
N ASP A 111 -3.83 -8.04 2.51
CA ASP A 111 -2.50 -8.65 2.62
C ASP A 111 -1.85 -8.68 1.23
N GLU A 112 -0.82 -7.85 1.04
CA GLU A 112 -0.11 -7.64 -0.22
C GLU A 112 -1.06 -7.52 -1.43
N PRO A 113 -1.96 -6.50 -1.47
CA PRO A 113 -3.09 -6.48 -2.41
C PRO A 113 -2.70 -6.40 -3.88
N THR A 114 -1.52 -5.88 -4.19
CA THR A 114 -1.09 -5.59 -5.56
C THR A 114 -0.03 -6.53 -6.11
N THR A 115 0.44 -7.48 -5.29
CA THR A 115 1.46 -8.44 -5.71
C THR A 115 1.00 -9.24 -6.94
N GLY A 116 1.82 -9.20 -8.01
CA GLY A 116 1.53 -9.88 -9.28
C GLY A 116 0.45 -9.23 -10.14
N LEU A 117 0.01 -8.01 -9.83
CA LEU A 117 -0.90 -7.24 -10.68
C LEU A 117 -0.14 -6.42 -11.72
N ASP A 118 -0.74 -6.31 -12.90
CA ASP A 118 -0.30 -5.33 -13.90
C ASP A 118 -0.59 -3.90 -13.46
N PRO A 119 0.12 -2.88 -14.00
CA PRO A 119 -0.04 -1.49 -13.57
C PRO A 119 -1.46 -0.94 -13.71
N GLN A 120 -2.20 -1.34 -14.74
CA GLN A 120 -3.57 -0.88 -14.96
C GLN A 120 -4.50 -1.41 -13.87
N THR A 121 -4.43 -2.70 -13.57
CA THR A 121 -5.22 -3.34 -12.49
C THR A 121 -4.89 -2.74 -11.14
N ARG A 122 -3.61 -2.42 -10.87
CA ARG A 122 -3.16 -1.75 -9.64
C ARG A 122 -3.80 -0.38 -9.50
N ASN A 123 -3.80 0.44 -10.55
CA ASN A 123 -4.41 1.77 -10.54
C ASN A 123 -5.92 1.73 -10.27
N ILE A 124 -6.64 0.79 -10.90
CA ILE A 124 -8.07 0.58 -10.65
C ILE A 124 -8.30 0.23 -9.17
N LEU A 125 -7.50 -0.67 -8.62
CA LEU A 125 -7.61 -1.07 -7.22
C LEU A 125 -7.42 0.13 -6.27
N TRP A 126 -6.39 0.94 -6.48
CA TRP A 126 -6.10 2.10 -5.63
C TRP A 126 -7.16 3.19 -5.77
N SER A 127 -7.71 3.41 -6.97
CA SER A 127 -8.85 4.32 -7.16
C SER A 127 -10.05 3.89 -6.32
N VAL A 128 -10.41 2.61 -6.37
CA VAL A 128 -11.54 2.06 -5.60
C VAL A 128 -11.29 2.17 -4.10
N ILE A 129 -10.09 1.82 -3.62
CA ILE A 129 -9.74 1.95 -2.19
C ILE A 129 -9.82 3.42 -1.76
N GLY A 130 -9.34 4.34 -2.59
CA GLY A 130 -9.44 5.78 -2.34
C GLY A 130 -10.88 6.27 -2.23
N ASP A 131 -11.76 5.79 -3.10
CA ASP A 131 -13.20 6.14 -3.08
C ASP A 131 -13.90 5.59 -1.83
N LEU A 132 -13.61 4.34 -1.45
CA LEU A 132 -14.15 3.73 -0.23
C LEU A 132 -13.72 4.48 1.03
N ARG A 133 -12.44 4.90 1.10
CA ARG A 133 -11.94 5.72 2.22
C ARG A 133 -12.66 7.06 2.30
N LYS A 134 -12.76 7.79 1.18
CA LYS A 134 -13.32 9.15 1.13
C LYS A 134 -14.83 9.18 1.31
N ASN A 135 -15.53 8.29 0.64
CA ASN A 135 -16.98 8.35 0.53
C ASN A 135 -17.72 7.50 1.58
N GLU A 136 -17.11 6.39 2.03
CA GLU A 136 -17.72 5.47 3.00
C GLU A 136 -17.05 5.54 4.39
N GLY A 137 -16.00 6.36 4.56
CA GLY A 137 -15.26 6.47 5.83
C GLY A 137 -14.59 5.17 6.26
N MET A 138 -14.25 4.31 5.28
CA MET A 138 -13.65 3.00 5.53
C MET A 138 -12.21 3.13 6.01
N THR A 139 -11.85 2.42 7.08
CA THR A 139 -10.46 2.25 7.48
C THR A 139 -9.83 1.13 6.66
N VAL A 140 -8.72 1.41 5.99
CA VAL A 140 -7.97 0.41 5.23
C VAL A 140 -6.65 0.12 5.93
N PHE A 141 -6.44 -1.14 6.28
CA PHE A 141 -5.18 -1.64 6.82
C PHE A 141 -4.55 -2.57 5.78
N LEU A 142 -3.35 -2.26 5.34
CA LEU A 142 -2.68 -3.08 4.34
C LEU A 142 -1.27 -3.45 4.77
N THR A 143 -0.82 -4.62 4.33
CA THR A 143 0.59 -4.98 4.34
C THR A 143 1.13 -4.84 2.92
N THR A 144 2.33 -4.32 2.79
CA THR A 144 2.99 -4.18 1.48
C THR A 144 4.50 -4.18 1.63
N HIS A 145 5.18 -4.61 0.60
CA HIS A 145 6.61 -4.42 0.40
C HIS A 145 6.90 -3.39 -0.73
N TYR A 146 5.85 -2.76 -1.28
CA TYR A 146 5.96 -1.68 -2.25
C TYR A 146 5.93 -0.34 -1.53
N MET A 147 7.06 0.35 -1.52
CA MET A 147 7.19 1.62 -0.79
C MET A 147 6.36 2.76 -1.37
N GLU A 148 6.04 2.68 -2.66
CA GLU A 148 5.10 3.60 -3.32
C GLU A 148 3.71 3.56 -2.66
N GLU A 149 3.23 2.37 -2.28
CA GLU A 149 1.95 2.21 -1.59
C GLU A 149 1.98 2.76 -0.16
N ALA A 150 3.12 2.58 0.53
CA ALA A 150 3.32 3.15 1.85
C ALA A 150 3.41 4.68 1.81
N ALA A 151 3.89 5.26 0.69
CA ALA A 151 3.99 6.70 0.51
C ALA A 151 2.63 7.42 0.46
N ASP A 152 1.56 6.71 0.05
CA ASP A 152 0.19 7.21 -0.07
C ASP A 152 -0.68 6.90 1.16
N ALA A 153 -0.13 6.24 2.18
CA ALA A 153 -0.84 5.93 3.41
C ALA A 153 -0.96 7.15 4.34
N ASP A 154 -1.98 7.17 5.20
CA ASP A 154 -2.10 8.20 6.24
C ASP A 154 -1.11 7.95 7.39
N TYR A 155 -0.79 6.69 7.65
CA TYR A 155 0.12 6.26 8.71
C TYR A 155 0.82 4.96 8.32
N VAL A 156 2.11 4.86 8.61
CA VAL A 156 2.97 3.72 8.28
C VAL A 156 3.60 3.17 9.54
N VAL A 157 3.65 1.84 9.63
CA VAL A 157 4.41 1.11 10.65
C VAL A 157 5.43 0.22 9.94
N ILE A 158 6.70 0.45 10.18
CA ILE A 158 7.80 -0.36 9.66
C ILE A 158 8.14 -1.43 10.69
N LEU A 159 7.94 -2.70 10.28
CA LEU A 159 8.28 -3.86 11.10
C LEU A 159 9.60 -4.47 10.63
N ASP A 160 10.53 -4.68 11.54
CA ASP A 160 11.72 -5.49 11.30
C ASP A 160 11.93 -6.49 12.43
N SER A 161 12.14 -7.75 12.06
CA SER A 161 12.44 -8.85 13.01
C SER A 161 11.43 -8.95 14.17
N GLY A 162 10.13 -8.72 13.89
CA GLY A 162 9.04 -8.80 14.86
C GLY A 162 8.91 -7.59 15.80
N ARG A 163 9.65 -6.50 15.53
CA ARG A 163 9.59 -5.25 16.31
C ARG A 163 9.21 -4.09 15.43
N ILE A 164 8.56 -3.08 16.01
CA ILE A 164 8.35 -1.81 15.35
C ILE A 164 9.70 -1.09 15.31
N ALA A 165 10.22 -0.90 14.10
CA ALA A 165 11.48 -0.22 13.87
C ALA A 165 11.27 1.30 13.72
N ALA A 166 10.16 1.71 13.06
CA ALA A 166 9.71 3.09 12.99
C ALA A 166 8.21 3.14 12.71
N GLU A 167 7.55 4.24 13.09
CA GLU A 167 6.15 4.50 12.76
C GLU A 167 5.88 6.00 12.68
N GLY A 168 4.87 6.40 11.90
CA GLY A 168 4.48 7.79 11.71
C GLY A 168 3.81 8.02 10.35
N THR A 169 3.50 9.27 10.04
CA THR A 169 3.07 9.64 8.68
C THR A 169 4.25 9.49 7.71
N PRO A 170 4.01 9.24 6.41
CA PRO A 170 5.08 9.16 5.42
C PRO A 170 5.97 10.42 5.39
N LEU A 171 5.40 11.59 5.63
CA LEU A 171 6.14 12.84 5.67
C LEU A 171 7.07 12.92 6.89
N GLU A 172 6.57 12.57 8.08
CA GLU A 172 7.39 12.51 9.31
C GLU A 172 8.54 11.53 9.16
N LEU A 173 8.27 10.32 8.64
CA LEU A 173 9.29 9.31 8.42
C LEU A 173 10.38 9.78 7.44
N LYS A 174 9.99 10.38 6.31
CA LYS A 174 10.94 10.94 5.35
C LYS A 174 11.79 12.05 5.97
N ASN A 175 11.18 13.00 6.68
CA ASN A 175 11.91 14.10 7.31
C ASN A 175 12.86 13.60 8.42
N THR A 176 12.50 12.52 9.13
CA THR A 176 13.31 11.99 10.22
C THR A 176 14.49 11.14 9.74
N PHE A 177 14.29 10.35 8.68
CA PHE A 177 15.25 9.28 8.33
C PHE A 177 16.02 9.51 7.02
N THR A 178 15.59 10.44 6.13
CA THR A 178 16.20 10.55 4.81
C THR A 178 16.76 11.92 4.46
N GLY A 179 16.17 13.03 4.88
CA GLY A 179 16.47 14.35 4.35
C GLY A 179 16.01 14.53 2.90
N ASP A 180 16.57 15.54 2.23
CA ASP A 180 16.35 15.84 0.82
C ASP A 180 17.59 15.51 0.00
N PHE A 181 17.43 15.45 -1.32
CA PHE A 181 18.52 15.16 -2.24
C PHE A 181 18.54 16.14 -3.40
N ILE A 182 19.75 16.52 -3.81
CA ILE A 182 19.96 17.25 -5.06
C ILE A 182 20.66 16.29 -6.03
N THR A 183 20.03 15.98 -7.15
CA THR A 183 20.67 15.25 -8.25
C THR A 183 21.18 16.27 -9.23
N ILE A 184 22.49 16.26 -9.52
CA ILE A 184 23.15 17.18 -10.43
C ILE A 184 23.72 16.42 -11.63
N TYR A 185 23.54 16.97 -12.81
CA TYR A 185 23.92 16.37 -14.08
C TYR A 185 25.06 17.14 -14.75
N GLY A 186 25.84 16.45 -15.58
CA GLY A 186 26.84 17.08 -16.46
C GLY A 186 28.03 17.73 -15.75
N VAL A 187 28.34 17.31 -14.52
CA VAL A 187 29.48 17.84 -13.74
C VAL A 187 30.52 16.77 -13.50
N GLU A 188 31.77 17.19 -13.27
CA GLU A 188 32.86 16.30 -12.91
C GLU A 188 32.90 16.01 -11.40
N GLU A 189 33.36 14.82 -11.02
CA GLU A 189 33.47 14.43 -9.59
C GLU A 189 34.34 15.39 -8.77
N SER A 190 35.38 15.94 -9.40
CA SER A 190 36.26 16.94 -8.80
C SER A 190 35.50 18.19 -8.34
N GLN A 191 34.49 18.61 -9.09
CA GLN A 191 33.65 19.77 -8.79
C GLN A 191 32.68 19.45 -7.64
N ILE A 192 32.11 18.24 -7.62
CA ILE A 192 31.24 17.79 -6.52
C ILE A 192 31.98 17.74 -5.19
N LYS A 193 33.24 17.28 -5.19
CA LYS A 193 34.07 17.26 -3.98
C LYS A 193 34.27 18.63 -3.35
N THR A 194 34.23 19.71 -4.14
CA THR A 194 34.35 21.07 -3.61
C THR A 194 33.15 21.52 -2.78
N LEU A 195 32.00 20.87 -2.93
CA LEU A 195 30.78 21.19 -2.17
C LEU A 195 30.89 20.78 -0.69
N GLY A 196 31.76 19.84 -0.36
CA GLY A 196 31.92 19.35 1.02
C GLY A 196 30.72 18.60 1.59
N ALA A 197 29.69 18.33 0.76
CA ALA A 197 28.49 17.61 1.15
C ALA A 197 28.60 16.09 0.81
N PRO A 198 27.93 15.21 1.57
CA PRO A 198 27.89 13.79 1.24
C PRO A 198 27.20 13.57 -0.12
N TYR A 199 27.81 12.76 -0.96
CA TYR A 199 27.25 12.45 -2.28
C TYR A 199 27.43 10.98 -2.66
N THR A 200 26.60 10.54 -3.61
CA THR A 200 26.71 9.23 -4.27
C THR A 200 26.72 9.41 -5.78
N SER A 201 27.51 8.61 -6.49
CA SER A 201 27.49 8.59 -7.96
C SER A 201 26.32 7.76 -8.44
N ILE A 202 25.55 8.27 -9.41
CA ILE A 202 24.38 7.62 -10.02
C ILE A 202 24.54 7.73 -11.54
N ARG A 203 24.96 6.64 -12.21
CA ARG A 203 25.18 6.65 -13.66
C ARG A 203 25.91 7.93 -14.13
N ASP A 204 25.19 8.83 -14.80
CA ASP A 204 25.72 10.07 -15.38
C ASP A 204 25.46 11.31 -14.49
N ALA A 205 25.21 11.12 -13.19
CA ALA A 205 24.87 12.18 -12.25
C ALA A 205 25.46 11.95 -10.86
N TYR A 206 25.43 12.96 -10.02
CA TYR A 206 25.75 12.86 -8.60
C TYR A 206 24.54 13.27 -7.75
N ARG A 207 24.23 12.44 -6.76
CA ARG A 207 23.16 12.68 -5.79
C ARG A 207 23.76 13.15 -4.47
N ILE A 208 23.51 14.40 -4.13
CA ILE A 208 24.00 15.07 -2.92
C ILE A 208 22.90 14.98 -1.86
N SER A 209 23.26 14.54 -0.65
CA SER A 209 22.35 14.50 0.49
C SER A 209 22.39 15.81 1.25
N VAL A 210 21.23 16.38 1.55
CA VAL A 210 21.05 17.61 2.34
C VAL A 210 19.97 17.39 3.39
N ALA A 211 20.00 18.13 4.49
CA ALA A 211 19.05 17.95 5.58
C ALA A 211 17.61 18.31 5.17
N ASP A 212 17.46 19.39 4.41
CA ASP A 212 16.16 19.88 3.95
C ASP A 212 16.30 20.74 2.68
N THR A 213 15.15 21.15 2.13
CA THR A 213 15.08 22.01 0.94
C THR A 213 15.71 23.39 1.18
N ALA A 214 15.75 23.89 2.42
CA ALA A 214 16.38 25.17 2.73
C ALA A 214 17.91 25.07 2.63
N GLU A 215 18.49 23.97 3.08
CA GLU A 215 19.91 23.68 2.90
C GLU A 215 20.25 23.47 1.42
N ALA A 216 19.40 22.73 0.67
CA ALA A 216 19.54 22.60 -0.77
C ALA A 216 19.58 23.96 -1.46
N THR A 217 18.66 24.86 -1.12
CA THR A 217 18.60 26.21 -1.68
C THR A 217 19.87 27.01 -1.38
N LYS A 218 20.38 26.93 -0.14
CA LYS A 218 21.64 27.64 0.22
C LYS A 218 22.83 27.12 -0.60
N LEU A 219 22.94 25.81 -0.77
CA LEU A 219 24.01 25.20 -1.54
C LEU A 219 23.97 25.63 -3.01
N ILE A 220 22.78 25.64 -3.62
CA ILE A 220 22.59 26.07 -5.00
C ILE A 220 22.96 27.54 -5.17
N LEU A 221 22.57 28.42 -4.26
CA LEU A 221 22.90 29.85 -4.31
C LEU A 221 24.40 30.13 -4.09
N GLN A 222 25.08 29.26 -3.34
CA GLN A 222 26.52 29.37 -3.08
C GLN A 222 27.36 28.95 -4.28
N TYR A 223 26.87 28.01 -5.11
CA TYR A 223 27.61 27.47 -6.27
C TYR A 223 26.77 27.48 -7.55
N PRO A 224 26.20 28.62 -7.98
CA PRO A 224 25.22 28.67 -9.08
C PRO A 224 25.76 28.14 -10.40
N GLU A 225 27.08 28.15 -10.59
CA GLU A 225 27.75 27.68 -11.81
C GLU A 225 27.74 26.16 -11.94
N LEU A 226 27.69 25.45 -10.80
CA LEU A 226 27.62 24.00 -10.80
C LEU A 226 26.18 23.49 -11.00
N PHE A 227 25.20 24.20 -10.46
CA PHE A 227 23.80 23.81 -10.49
C PHE A 227 23.09 24.36 -11.73
N GLN A 228 23.57 24.00 -12.94
CA GLN A 228 22.97 24.39 -14.22
C GLN A 228 21.84 23.42 -14.62
N ASP A 229 22.05 22.13 -14.38
CA ASP A 229 21.09 21.05 -14.64
C ASP A 229 20.98 20.17 -13.40
N PHE A 230 19.87 20.32 -12.68
CA PHE A 230 19.66 19.60 -11.41
C PHE A 230 18.18 19.42 -11.09
N GLU A 231 17.90 18.47 -10.21
CA GLU A 231 16.59 18.31 -9.58
C GLU A 231 16.71 18.21 -8.06
N ILE A 232 15.72 18.73 -7.33
CA ILE A 232 15.60 18.53 -5.88
C ILE A 232 14.49 17.53 -5.65
N THR A 233 14.80 16.44 -4.94
CA THR A 233 13.83 15.40 -4.58
C THR A 233 13.82 15.19 -3.08
N LYS A 234 12.63 15.03 -2.51
CA LYS A 234 12.51 14.54 -1.14
C LYS A 234 12.86 13.06 -1.07
N GLY A 235 13.36 12.64 0.09
CA GLY A 235 13.59 11.21 0.34
C GLY A 235 12.35 10.37 0.05
N LYS A 236 12.56 9.18 -0.48
CA LYS A 236 11.50 8.20 -0.77
C LYS A 236 11.30 7.28 0.42
N MET A 237 10.17 6.58 0.46
CA MET A 237 9.93 5.57 1.49
C MET A 237 10.91 4.39 1.40
N ASP A 238 11.49 4.12 0.22
CA ASP A 238 12.60 3.16 0.05
C ASP A 238 13.84 3.58 0.85
N ASP A 239 14.18 4.87 0.81
CA ASP A 239 15.31 5.43 1.55
C ASP A 239 15.06 5.34 3.07
N VAL A 240 13.81 5.61 3.51
CA VAL A 240 13.37 5.44 4.91
C VAL A 240 13.55 3.99 5.35
N PHE A 241 13.02 3.05 4.57
CA PHE A 241 13.09 1.63 4.90
C PHE A 241 14.55 1.15 5.03
N LEU A 242 15.41 1.55 4.08
CA LEU A 242 16.84 1.24 4.12
C LEU A 242 17.52 1.85 5.35
N ALA A 243 17.24 3.12 5.66
CA ALA A 243 17.84 3.81 6.82
C ALA A 243 17.44 3.14 8.16
N VAL A 244 16.17 2.73 8.28
CA VAL A 244 15.62 2.16 9.51
C VAL A 244 16.03 0.70 9.72
N THR A 245 16.07 -0.12 8.64
CA THR A 245 16.31 -1.56 8.74
C THR A 245 17.72 -1.99 8.35
N GLY A 246 18.46 -1.14 7.65
CA GLY A 246 19.77 -1.49 7.05
C GLY A 246 19.68 -2.50 5.91
N LYS A 247 18.46 -2.83 5.43
CA LYS A 247 18.19 -3.87 4.43
C LYS A 247 17.66 -3.25 3.14
N LYS A 248 18.24 -3.66 1.99
CA LYS A 248 17.64 -3.36 0.69
C LYS A 248 16.37 -4.20 0.51
N LEU A 249 15.32 -3.61 -0.04
CA LEU A 249 14.10 -4.34 -0.42
C LEU A 249 14.45 -5.37 -1.50
N SER A 250 14.12 -6.63 -1.24
CA SER A 250 14.22 -7.70 -2.23
C SER A 250 13.06 -7.54 -3.22
N GLY A 251 13.28 -6.78 -4.31
CA GLY A 251 12.26 -6.58 -5.34
C GLY A 251 12.49 -5.38 -6.27
N GLY A 252 13.45 -4.54 -5.99
CA GLY A 252 13.89 -3.52 -6.95
C GLY A 252 14.70 -4.20 -8.05
N THR A 253 14.09 -4.42 -9.22
CA THR A 253 14.83 -4.81 -10.42
C THR A 253 15.79 -3.69 -10.79
N ASP A 254 17.08 -3.87 -10.47
CA ASP A 254 18.14 -3.23 -11.25
C ASP A 254 17.97 -3.70 -12.71
N LYS A 255 17.32 -2.91 -13.54
CA LYS A 255 17.38 -2.97 -14.99
C LYS A 255 17.40 -1.56 -15.55
#